data_1e911ce6e3da48fb4f3c8e8f3c83aa4f
#
_entry.id   1e911ce6e3da48fb4f3c8e8f3c83aa4f
#
_cell.length_a   1.000
_cell.length_b   1.000
_cell.length_c   1.000
_cell.angle_alpha   90.00
_cell.angle_beta   90.00
_cell.angle_gamma   90.00
#
_symmetry.space_group_name_H-M   'P 1'
#
loop_
_entity.id
_entity.type
_entity.pdbx_description
1 polymer ?
#
loop_
_entity_poly.entity_id
_entity_poly.type
_entity_poly.pdbx_seq_one_letter_code
_entity_poly.pdbx_strand_id
1 'polypeptide(L)'
;DDNQTIIGYYNLGLGYIEQFDTGITRKIGGAVHINCFALDEKYHGLVQAVTEKGLKINLSDILLDDCMSRIEEIRRNHLGFMFVTLNSTKEGYSLYLRNGFENLEEDMHFTADESETECTPMYLCIDFN
;
A
#
# COMPACT_ATOMS: atom_id res chain seq x y z
N ASP A 1 21.96 -2.27 -10.42
CA ASP A 1 22.54 -1.38 -11.39
C ASP A 1 23.66 -0.57 -10.78
N ASP A 2 24.83 -0.67 -11.35
CA ASP A 2 26.01 0.01 -10.86
C ASP A 2 25.95 1.53 -11.05
N ASN A 3 25.02 2.01 -11.86
CA ASN A 3 24.86 3.43 -12.13
C ASN A 3 24.01 4.15 -11.11
N GLN A 4 23.52 3.44 -10.12
CA GLN A 4 22.73 4.02 -9.03
C GLN A 4 21.49 4.78 -9.51
N THR A 5 20.92 4.34 -10.62
CA THR A 5 19.68 4.91 -11.12
C THR A 5 18.53 4.44 -10.24
N ILE A 6 17.79 5.40 -9.70
CA ILE A 6 16.63 5.09 -8.89
C ILE A 6 15.44 4.87 -9.84
N ILE A 7 14.93 3.64 -9.89
CA ILE A 7 13.78 3.29 -10.71
C ILE A 7 12.49 3.56 -9.97
N GLY A 8 12.49 3.28 -8.68
CA GLY A 8 11.35 3.53 -7.82
C GLY A 8 11.72 3.40 -6.35
N TYR A 9 10.81 3.82 -5.49
CA TYR A 9 11.03 3.73 -4.05
C TYR A 9 9.72 3.75 -3.29
N TYR A 10 9.78 3.34 -2.02
CA TYR A 10 8.65 3.45 -1.11
C TYR A 10 9.15 3.74 0.30
N ASN A 11 8.24 4.23 1.13
CA ASN A 11 8.54 4.60 2.51
C ASN A 11 7.42 4.10 3.40
N LEU A 12 7.76 3.55 4.56
CA LEU A 12 6.81 2.94 5.47
C LEU A 12 6.76 3.70 6.79
N GLY A 13 5.56 3.80 7.36
CA GLY A 13 5.35 4.38 8.67
C GLY A 13 4.40 3.52 9.49
N LEU A 14 4.29 3.82 10.75
CA LEU A 14 3.38 3.11 11.65
C LEU A 14 2.15 3.96 11.92
N GLY A 15 1.02 3.29 12.11
CA GLY A 15 -0.23 3.96 12.42
C GLY A 15 -1.28 2.96 12.88
N TYR A 16 -2.52 3.35 12.78
CA TYR A 16 -3.64 2.48 13.10
C TYR A 16 -4.90 2.96 12.37
N ILE A 17 -5.87 2.05 12.26
CA ILE A 17 -7.18 2.38 11.71
C ILE A 17 -8.15 2.60 12.87
N GLU A 18 -8.91 3.68 12.80
CA GLU A 18 -9.99 3.99 13.73
C GLU A 18 -11.32 3.94 13.01
N GLN A 19 -12.36 3.63 13.76
CA GLN A 19 -13.73 3.64 13.26
C GLN A 19 -14.60 4.50 14.17
N PHE A 20 -15.40 5.37 13.57
CA PHE A 20 -16.40 6.15 14.29
C PHE A 20 -17.70 5.33 14.40
N ASP A 21 -18.21 5.25 15.63
CA ASP A 21 -19.45 4.55 15.89
C ASP A 21 -20.25 5.35 16.94
N THR A 22 -21.31 6.02 16.49
CA THR A 22 -22.25 6.76 17.34
C THR A 22 -21.59 7.63 18.42
N GLY A 23 -20.63 8.47 17.98
CA GLY A 23 -19.95 9.40 18.88
C GLY A 23 -18.76 8.81 19.62
N ILE A 24 -18.44 7.55 19.39
CA ILE A 24 -17.30 6.87 19.98
C ILE A 24 -16.31 6.52 18.89
N THR A 25 -15.03 6.80 19.13
CA THR A 25 -13.97 6.39 18.22
C THR A 25 -13.32 5.13 18.77
N ARG A 26 -13.22 4.09 17.95
CA ARG A 26 -12.59 2.82 18.32
C ARG A 26 -11.40 2.55 17.43
N LYS A 27 -10.32 2.10 18.04
CA LYS A 27 -9.18 1.57 17.27
C LYS A 27 -9.52 0.17 16.80
N ILE A 28 -9.45 -0.04 15.49
CA ILE A 28 -9.70 -1.36 14.91
C ILE A 28 -8.43 -2.19 14.97
N GLY A 29 -7.28 -1.61 14.64
CA GLY A 29 -6.02 -2.32 14.70
C GLY A 29 -4.85 -1.50 14.22
N GLY A 30 -3.65 -1.97 14.55
CA GLY A 30 -2.42 -1.36 14.09
C GLY A 30 -2.23 -1.53 12.60
N ALA A 31 -1.48 -0.61 12.00
CA ALA A 31 -1.27 -0.59 10.57
C ALA A 31 0.15 -0.16 10.23
N VAL A 32 0.64 -0.63 9.09
CA VAL A 32 1.80 -0.05 8.43
C VAL A 32 1.27 0.79 7.28
N HIS A 33 1.68 2.04 7.25
CA HIS A 33 1.26 2.99 6.22
C HIS A 33 2.34 3.13 5.16
N ILE A 34 1.97 2.98 3.91
CA ILE A 34 2.86 3.28 2.80
C ILE A 34 2.76 4.78 2.55
N ASN A 35 3.73 5.54 3.09
CA ASN A 35 3.73 6.99 3.01
C ASN A 35 4.00 7.50 1.60
N CYS A 36 4.85 6.78 0.90
CA CYS A 36 5.26 7.17 -0.44
C CYS A 36 5.51 5.91 -1.24
N PHE A 37 5.00 5.88 -2.44
CA PHE A 37 5.24 4.78 -3.37
C PHE A 37 5.39 5.42 -4.75
N ALA A 38 6.58 5.35 -5.30
CA ALA A 38 6.88 6.06 -6.52
C ALA A 38 7.70 5.21 -7.48
N LEU A 39 7.35 5.26 -8.73
CA LEU A 39 8.09 4.65 -9.82
C LEU A 39 8.42 5.76 -10.81
N ASP A 40 9.67 5.80 -11.27
CA ASP A 40 10.08 6.76 -12.27
C ASP A 40 9.12 6.68 -13.47
N GLU A 41 8.67 7.82 -13.94
CA GLU A 41 7.65 7.92 -14.98
C GLU A 41 7.97 7.11 -16.23
N LYS A 42 9.23 7.06 -16.62
CA LYS A 42 9.64 6.30 -17.81
C LYS A 42 9.46 4.79 -17.67
N TYR A 43 9.21 4.30 -16.46
CA TYR A 43 8.96 2.87 -16.22
C TYR A 43 7.47 2.55 -16.01
N HIS A 44 6.62 3.55 -16.10
CA HIS A 44 5.17 3.33 -15.96
C HIS A 44 4.65 2.48 -17.13
N GLY A 45 3.85 1.50 -16.81
CA GLY A 45 3.26 0.62 -17.81
C GLY A 45 4.22 -0.37 -18.44
N LEU A 46 5.46 -0.40 -18.00
CA LEU A 46 6.45 -1.31 -18.54
C LEU A 46 6.17 -2.74 -18.06
N VAL A 47 5.93 -3.64 -19.02
CA VAL A 47 5.63 -5.03 -18.74
C VAL A 47 6.94 -5.79 -18.60
N GLN A 48 7.14 -6.44 -17.45
CA GLN A 48 8.35 -7.22 -17.17
C GLN A 48 8.19 -8.71 -17.47
N ALA A 49 6.96 -9.20 -17.38
CA ALA A 49 6.69 -10.62 -17.59
C ALA A 49 5.23 -10.82 -17.98
N VAL A 50 4.97 -11.97 -18.59
CA VAL A 50 3.61 -12.40 -18.91
C VAL A 50 3.45 -13.80 -18.32
N THR A 51 2.42 -14.00 -17.51
CA THR A 51 2.17 -15.30 -16.89
C THR A 51 1.67 -16.32 -17.94
N GLU A 52 1.62 -17.59 -17.56
CA GLU A 52 1.10 -18.66 -18.43
C GLU A 52 -0.35 -18.40 -18.86
N LYS A 53 -1.09 -17.65 -18.05
CA LYS A 53 -2.48 -17.30 -18.35
C LYS A 53 -2.61 -16.00 -19.17
N GLY A 54 -1.49 -15.43 -19.60
CA GLY A 54 -1.49 -14.19 -20.37
C GLY A 54 -1.60 -12.92 -19.56
N LEU A 55 -1.49 -12.99 -18.25
CA LEU A 55 -1.53 -11.80 -17.39
C LEU A 55 -0.19 -11.07 -17.46
N LYS A 56 -0.26 -9.77 -17.69
CA LYS A 56 0.93 -8.91 -17.74
C LYS A 56 1.33 -8.47 -16.35
N ILE A 57 2.62 -8.57 -16.07
CA ILE A 57 3.21 -8.10 -14.80
C ILE A 57 4.04 -6.87 -15.09
N ASN A 58 3.60 -5.75 -14.57
CA ASN A 58 4.29 -4.46 -14.72
C ASN A 58 5.38 -4.30 -13.67
N LEU A 59 6.32 -3.40 -13.94
CA LEU A 59 7.38 -3.09 -12.97
C LEU A 59 6.80 -2.55 -11.66
N SER A 60 5.70 -1.80 -11.73
CA SER A 60 5.01 -1.31 -10.53
C SER A 60 4.47 -2.44 -9.66
N ASP A 61 4.00 -3.53 -10.26
CA ASP A 61 3.56 -4.71 -9.49
C ASP A 61 4.73 -5.35 -8.76
N ILE A 62 5.89 -5.42 -9.41
CA ILE A 62 7.09 -5.98 -8.80
C ILE A 62 7.55 -5.11 -7.62
N LEU A 63 7.53 -3.80 -7.78
CA LEU A 63 7.90 -2.89 -6.70
C LEU A 63 6.93 -2.99 -5.52
N LEU A 64 5.63 -3.08 -5.80
CA LEU A 64 4.64 -3.25 -4.73
C LEU A 64 4.81 -4.59 -4.03
N ASP A 65 5.09 -5.65 -4.79
CA ASP A 65 5.34 -6.96 -4.21
C ASP A 65 6.56 -6.94 -3.29
N ASP A 66 7.63 -6.26 -3.67
CA ASP A 66 8.80 -6.08 -2.80
C ASP A 66 8.43 -5.34 -1.53
N CYS A 67 7.64 -4.28 -1.64
CA CYS A 67 7.14 -3.52 -0.50
C CYS A 67 6.34 -4.42 0.44
N MET A 68 5.41 -5.20 -0.09
CA MET A 68 4.58 -6.08 0.72
C MET A 68 5.39 -7.19 1.36
N SER A 69 6.42 -7.69 0.69
CA SER A 69 7.32 -8.70 1.27
C SER A 69 8.08 -8.15 2.47
N ARG A 70 8.52 -6.91 2.40
CA ARG A 70 9.20 -6.26 3.54
C ARG A 70 8.24 -6.01 4.70
N ILE A 71 7.01 -5.63 4.40
CA ILE A 71 5.98 -5.45 5.42
C ILE A 71 5.71 -6.77 6.13
N GLU A 72 5.60 -7.87 5.38
CA GLU A 72 5.38 -9.20 5.95
C GLU A 72 6.55 -9.62 6.84
N GLU A 73 7.77 -9.30 6.44
CA GLU A 73 8.96 -9.58 7.24
C GLU A 73 8.93 -8.81 8.57
N ILE A 74 8.55 -7.53 8.53
CA ILE A 74 8.41 -6.71 9.73
C ILE A 74 7.34 -7.28 10.65
N ARG A 75 6.20 -7.65 10.09
CA ARG A 75 5.09 -8.24 10.85
C ARG A 75 5.52 -9.51 11.56
N ARG A 76 6.21 -10.38 10.83
CA ARG A 76 6.62 -11.68 11.37
C ARG A 76 7.61 -11.55 12.50
N ASN A 77 8.54 -10.61 12.39
CA ASN A 77 9.71 -10.54 13.30
C ASN A 77 9.53 -9.53 14.44
N HIS A 78 8.68 -8.52 14.27
CA HIS A 78 8.70 -7.39 15.19
C HIS A 78 7.36 -6.92 15.72
N LEU A 79 6.31 -6.92 14.92
CA LEU A 79 5.06 -6.26 15.30
C LEU A 79 3.83 -7.04 14.88
N GLY A 80 2.83 -6.99 15.75
CA GLY A 80 1.50 -7.51 15.41
C GLY A 80 0.62 -6.39 14.90
N PHE A 81 0.60 -6.16 13.59
CA PHE A 81 -0.33 -5.24 12.97
C PHE A 81 -1.23 -6.00 11.99
N MET A 82 -2.40 -5.42 11.72
CA MET A 82 -3.46 -6.09 10.97
C MET A 82 -3.67 -5.51 9.58
N PHE A 83 -3.19 -4.30 9.32
CA PHE A 83 -3.53 -3.59 8.10
C PHE A 83 -2.31 -2.97 7.45
N VAL A 84 -2.40 -2.84 6.13
CA VAL A 84 -1.52 -1.96 5.36
C VAL A 84 -2.40 -0.86 4.82
N THR A 85 -2.00 0.39 4.99
CA THR A 85 -2.78 1.54 4.56
C THR A 85 -1.97 2.41 3.61
N LEU A 86 -2.66 3.15 2.77
CA LEU A 86 -2.04 4.11 1.87
C LEU A 86 -3.08 5.12 1.39
N ASN A 87 -2.57 6.21 0.82
CA ASN A 87 -3.39 7.16 0.09
C ASN A 87 -3.02 7.05 -1.39
N SER A 88 -3.97 6.65 -2.21
CA SER A 88 -3.74 6.40 -3.63
C SER A 88 -4.02 7.64 -4.47
N THR A 89 -3.11 7.93 -5.39
CA THR A 89 -3.38 8.88 -6.46
C THR A 89 -4.29 8.23 -7.50
N LYS A 90 -4.84 9.04 -8.42
CA LYS A 90 -5.65 8.50 -9.50
C LYS A 90 -4.88 7.51 -10.36
N GLU A 91 -3.62 7.83 -10.63
CA GLU A 91 -2.77 7.00 -11.49
C GLU A 91 -2.45 5.65 -10.85
N GLY A 92 -2.31 5.63 -9.53
CA GLY A 92 -1.95 4.41 -8.81
C GLY A 92 -3.13 3.53 -8.41
N TYR A 93 -4.34 4.03 -8.53
CA TYR A 93 -5.52 3.37 -7.97
C TYR A 93 -5.72 1.93 -8.47
N SER A 94 -5.60 1.74 -9.78
CA SER A 94 -5.80 0.40 -10.36
C SER A 94 -4.72 -0.59 -9.92
N LEU A 95 -3.49 -0.11 -9.70
CA LEU A 95 -2.42 -0.94 -9.17
C LEU A 95 -2.81 -1.54 -7.82
N TYR A 96 -3.31 -0.70 -6.92
CA TYR A 96 -3.67 -1.16 -5.58
C TYR A 96 -4.91 -2.04 -5.59
N LEU A 97 -5.92 -1.69 -6.39
CA LEU A 97 -7.12 -2.52 -6.50
C LEU A 97 -6.79 -3.94 -6.96
N ARG A 98 -5.97 -4.07 -8.01
CA ARG A 98 -5.65 -5.41 -8.52
C ARG A 98 -4.74 -6.22 -7.59
N ASN A 99 -4.14 -5.55 -6.60
CA ASN A 99 -3.32 -6.21 -5.60
C ASN A 99 -4.05 -6.39 -4.26
N GLY A 100 -5.37 -6.24 -4.27
CA GLY A 100 -6.20 -6.60 -3.13
C GLY A 100 -6.55 -5.48 -2.17
N PHE A 101 -6.08 -4.26 -2.41
CA PHE A 101 -6.45 -3.14 -1.56
C PHE A 101 -7.89 -2.71 -1.83
N GLU A 102 -8.55 -2.23 -0.78
CA GLU A 102 -9.93 -1.75 -0.84
C GLU A 102 -9.99 -0.30 -0.38
N ASN A 103 -11.03 0.41 -0.81
CA ASN A 103 -11.25 1.77 -0.33
C ASN A 103 -11.59 1.74 1.16
N LEU A 104 -11.06 2.69 1.90
CA LEU A 104 -11.41 2.85 3.30
C LEU A 104 -12.88 3.27 3.40
N GLU A 105 -13.61 2.68 4.34
CA GLU A 105 -15.02 3.00 4.52
C GLU A 105 -15.18 4.40 5.11
N GLU A 106 -16.35 5.01 4.91
CA GLU A 106 -16.61 6.40 5.31
C GLU A 106 -16.42 6.65 6.82
N ASP A 107 -16.78 5.65 7.63
CA ASP A 107 -16.68 5.75 9.08
C ASP A 107 -15.32 5.36 9.63
N MET A 108 -14.37 5.05 8.76
CA MET A 108 -13.01 4.65 9.13
C MET A 108 -12.01 5.71 8.69
N HIS A 109 -10.98 5.88 9.49
CA HIS A 109 -9.84 6.70 9.09
C HIS A 109 -8.56 6.12 9.69
N PHE A 110 -7.44 6.47 9.11
CA PHE A 110 -6.15 6.07 9.66
C PHE A 110 -5.37 7.31 10.09
N THR A 111 -4.48 7.09 11.06
CA THR A 111 -3.66 8.15 11.62
C THR A 111 -2.33 8.20 10.90
N ALA A 112 -2.32 8.80 9.75
CA ALA A 112 -1.11 9.08 9.01
C ALA A 112 -1.16 10.55 8.60
N ASP A 113 -0.05 11.05 8.12
CA ASP A 113 -0.03 12.42 7.64
C ASP A 113 -0.92 12.54 6.40
N GLU A 114 -2.01 13.27 6.52
CA GLU A 114 -2.99 13.43 5.46
C GLU A 114 -2.82 14.74 4.70
N SER A 115 -1.60 15.06 4.35
CA SER A 115 -1.33 16.28 3.62
C SER A 115 -1.91 16.32 2.21
N GLU A 116 -2.30 15.17 1.66
CA GLU A 116 -2.78 15.05 0.28
C GLU A 116 -4.30 14.94 0.25
N THR A 117 -4.97 16.00 -0.17
CA THR A 117 -6.43 16.06 -0.15
C THR A 117 -7.11 15.39 -1.34
N GLU A 118 -6.38 15.10 -2.42
CA GLU A 118 -6.95 14.51 -3.63
C GLU A 118 -6.71 13.02 -3.76
N CYS A 119 -6.23 12.40 -2.71
CA CYS A 119 -5.92 10.98 -2.72
C CYS A 119 -7.06 10.17 -2.14
N THR A 120 -7.17 8.92 -2.58
CA THR A 120 -8.15 7.97 -2.08
C THR A 120 -7.50 7.11 -1.01
N PRO A 121 -8.00 7.14 0.24
CA PRO A 121 -7.46 6.26 1.28
C PRO A 121 -7.88 4.82 1.03
N MET A 122 -6.92 3.92 1.13
CA MET A 122 -7.13 2.49 0.87
C MET A 122 -6.47 1.66 1.95
N TYR A 123 -6.93 0.42 2.10
CA TYR A 123 -6.35 -0.49 3.06
C TYR A 123 -6.36 -1.93 2.54
N LEU A 124 -5.50 -2.72 3.13
CA LEU A 124 -5.46 -4.16 2.93
C LEU A 124 -5.42 -4.81 4.30
N CYS A 125 -6.33 -5.74 4.56
CA CYS A 125 -6.32 -6.52 5.79
C CYS A 125 -5.34 -7.68 5.62
N ILE A 126 -4.40 -7.81 6.56
CA ILE A 126 -3.44 -8.90 6.52
C ILE A 126 -4.03 -10.10 7.24
N ASP A 127 -4.03 -11.24 6.55
CA ASP A 127 -4.53 -12.48 7.09
C ASP A 127 -3.44 -13.15 7.92
N PHE A 128 -3.82 -13.62 9.10
CA PHE A 128 -2.90 -14.20 10.07
C PHE A 128 -2.74 -15.71 9.99
N ASN A 129 -2.89 -16.25 8.86
CA ASN A 129 -2.69 -17.71 8.73
C ASN A 129 -1.23 -18.11 8.71
#